data_54fc330a86254680cfeb7103c4758e1b
#
_entry.id   54fc330a86254680cfeb7103c4758e1b
#
_cell.length_a   1.000
_cell.length_b   1.000
_cell.length_c   1.000
_cell.angle_alpha   90.00
_cell.angle_beta   90.00
_cell.angle_gamma   90.00
#
_symmetry.space_group_name_H-M   'P 1'
#
loop_
_entity.id
_entity.type
_entity.pdbx_description
1 polymer ?
#
loop_
_entity_poly.entity_id
_entity_poly.type
_entity_poly.pdbx_seq_one_letter_code
_entity_poly.pdbx_strand_id
1 'polypeptide(L)'
;MAQIKLSNYYIRNTVKLALNEDLYPSGDITSNLVKNIKIVKVKLIANQKSVIGGLEFAKQTFKLIDTKIKFTLKKKEGSAVKKNDLIATIKGKAENILIGERVALNFISHISGIATKTNKFVKLVNKNCKICCTRKTIPTL
;
A
#
# COMPACT_ATOMS: atom_id res chain seq x y z
N MET A 1 -3.77 13.17 19.54
CA MET A 1 -2.60 12.29 19.40
C MET A 1 -1.76 12.77 18.24
N ALA A 2 -0.45 12.96 18.44
CA ALA A 2 0.46 13.29 17.34
C ALA A 2 0.47 12.14 16.34
N GLN A 3 0.25 12.42 15.08
CA GLN A 3 0.31 11.43 14.00
C GLN A 3 1.79 11.15 13.72
N ILE A 4 2.27 9.95 14.07
CA ILE A 4 3.65 9.53 13.78
C ILE A 4 3.73 9.35 12.25
N LYS A 5 4.51 10.21 11.61
CA LYS A 5 4.77 10.13 10.17
C LYS A 5 6.09 9.40 9.96
N LEU A 6 6.08 8.31 9.21
CA LEU A 6 7.29 7.61 8.79
C LEU A 6 8.14 8.51 7.89
N SER A 7 9.47 8.42 8.03
CA SER A 7 10.37 9.17 7.14
C SER A 7 10.28 8.65 5.71
N ASN A 8 10.41 9.57 4.74
CA ASN A 8 10.44 9.19 3.33
C ASN A 8 11.61 8.24 3.01
N TYR A 9 12.72 8.38 3.70
CA TYR A 9 13.89 7.51 3.58
C TYR A 9 13.53 6.07 3.96
N TYR A 10 12.88 5.88 5.11
CA TYR A 10 12.45 4.56 5.57
C TYR A 10 11.48 3.90 4.58
N ILE A 11 10.42 4.61 4.17
CA ILE A 11 9.43 4.10 3.21
C ILE A 11 10.12 3.70 1.90
N ARG A 12 11.00 4.55 1.38
CA ARG A 12 11.71 4.29 0.12
C ARG A 12 12.59 3.05 0.19
N ASN A 13 13.36 2.88 1.25
CA ASN A 13 14.24 1.73 1.41
C ASN A 13 13.46 0.42 1.58
N THR A 14 12.41 0.42 2.39
CA THR A 14 11.53 -0.74 2.57
C THR A 14 10.90 -1.17 1.26
N VAL A 15 10.37 -0.22 0.48
CA VAL A 15 9.77 -0.50 -0.83
C VAL A 15 10.84 -1.00 -1.82
N LYS A 16 12.06 -0.43 -1.80
CA LYS A 16 13.14 -0.88 -2.68
C LYS A 16 13.53 -2.34 -2.40
N LEU A 17 13.59 -2.74 -1.13
CA LEU A 17 13.87 -4.12 -0.76
C LEU A 17 12.75 -5.06 -1.23
N ALA A 18 11.48 -4.69 -1.02
CA ALA A 18 10.33 -5.49 -1.46
C ALA A 18 10.26 -5.61 -2.99
N LEU A 19 10.56 -4.55 -3.73
CA LEU A 19 10.64 -4.61 -5.20
C LEU A 19 11.79 -5.50 -5.67
N ASN A 20 12.96 -5.43 -5.02
CA ASN A 20 14.08 -6.30 -5.34
C ASN A 20 13.71 -7.76 -5.12
N GLU A 21 13.05 -8.10 -4.01
CA GLU A 21 12.60 -9.47 -3.71
C GLU A 21 11.60 -9.97 -4.77
N ASP A 22 10.61 -9.16 -5.12
CA ASP A 22 9.55 -9.53 -6.07
C ASP A 22 10.05 -9.66 -7.51
N LEU A 23 11.05 -8.89 -7.90
CA LEU A 23 11.56 -8.83 -9.27
C LEU A 23 12.84 -9.65 -9.50
N TYR A 24 13.49 -10.19 -8.47
CA TYR A 24 14.71 -10.99 -8.60
C TYR A 24 14.40 -12.46 -8.91
N PRO A 25 15.21 -13.15 -9.76
CA PRO A 25 16.29 -12.62 -10.61
C PRO A 25 15.83 -12.19 -12.01
N SER A 26 14.60 -12.59 -12.41
CA SER A 26 14.16 -12.59 -13.83
C SER A 26 13.37 -11.35 -14.24
N GLY A 27 13.15 -10.39 -13.31
CA GLY A 27 12.23 -9.29 -13.56
C GLY A 27 10.76 -9.75 -13.55
N ASP A 28 9.85 -8.89 -13.97
CA ASP A 28 8.44 -9.26 -14.12
C ASP A 28 8.21 -9.97 -15.46
N ILE A 29 8.13 -11.31 -15.39
CA ILE A 29 7.89 -12.18 -16.56
C ILE A 29 6.52 -11.87 -17.19
N THR A 30 5.53 -11.52 -16.38
CA THR A 30 4.15 -11.26 -16.84
C THR A 30 4.07 -9.97 -17.66
N SER A 31 4.76 -8.91 -17.24
CA SER A 31 4.79 -7.64 -17.96
C SER A 31 5.49 -7.73 -19.31
N ASN A 32 6.47 -8.64 -19.46
CA ASN A 32 7.14 -8.89 -20.72
C ASN A 32 6.19 -9.44 -21.80
N LEU A 33 5.10 -10.08 -21.41
CA LEU A 33 4.05 -10.57 -22.32
C LEU A 33 3.11 -9.45 -22.77
N VAL A 34 3.00 -8.37 -22.00
CA VAL A 34 2.11 -7.23 -22.28
C VAL A 34 2.92 -6.04 -22.76
N LYS A 35 3.57 -6.16 -23.91
CA LYS A 35 4.25 -5.04 -24.59
C LYS A 35 3.25 -3.99 -25.07
N ASN A 36 2.55 -3.35 -24.16
CA ASN A 36 1.51 -2.38 -24.52
C ASN A 36 1.92 -0.99 -24.02
N ILE A 37 2.31 -0.12 -24.93
CA ILE A 37 2.74 1.27 -24.69
C ILE A 37 1.57 2.16 -24.21
N LYS A 38 0.36 1.59 -24.05
CA LYS A 38 -0.84 2.38 -23.71
C LYS A 38 -0.76 2.95 -22.29
N ILE A 39 -1.06 4.23 -22.19
CA ILE A 39 -1.32 4.87 -20.90
C ILE A 39 -2.74 4.48 -20.46
N VAL A 40 -2.82 3.89 -19.28
CA VAL A 40 -4.10 3.47 -18.68
C VAL A 40 -4.36 4.24 -17.40
N LYS A 41 -5.63 4.25 -17.01
CA LYS A 41 -6.07 4.74 -15.69
C LYS A 41 -6.80 3.61 -14.98
N VAL A 42 -6.21 3.13 -13.90
CA VAL A 42 -6.78 2.05 -13.08
C VAL A 42 -7.30 2.59 -11.77
N LYS A 43 -8.22 1.84 -11.14
CA LYS A 43 -8.85 2.18 -9.86
C LYS A 43 -8.40 1.19 -8.81
N LEU A 44 -7.94 1.69 -7.67
CA LEU A 44 -7.76 0.90 -6.46
C LEU A 44 -9.04 0.97 -5.65
N ILE A 45 -9.68 -0.17 -5.44
CA ILE A 45 -11.00 -0.29 -4.82
C ILE A 45 -10.91 -1.20 -3.60
N ALA A 46 -11.62 -0.85 -2.52
CA ALA A 46 -11.74 -1.71 -1.34
C ALA A 46 -12.62 -2.93 -1.65
N ASN A 47 -12.13 -4.14 -1.38
CA ASN A 47 -12.89 -5.38 -1.56
C ASN A 47 -13.76 -5.73 -0.34
N GLN A 48 -13.51 -5.10 0.80
CA GLN A 48 -14.25 -5.30 2.06
C GLN A 48 -14.20 -4.06 2.95
N LYS A 49 -15.02 -4.05 4.01
CA LYS A 49 -14.98 -3.03 5.05
C LYS A 49 -13.67 -3.13 5.84
N SER A 50 -12.89 -2.04 5.88
CA SER A 50 -11.59 -2.00 6.56
C SER A 50 -11.20 -0.58 7.00
N VAL A 51 -10.09 -0.49 7.72
CA VAL A 51 -9.35 0.76 7.92
C VAL A 51 -8.16 0.73 6.97
N ILE A 52 -8.08 1.70 6.07
CA ILE A 52 -7.05 1.71 5.04
C ILE A 52 -5.70 2.15 5.60
N GLY A 53 -4.63 1.46 5.21
CA GLY A 53 -3.25 1.77 5.57
C GLY A 53 -2.28 1.35 4.46
N GLY A 54 -1.06 1.90 4.48
CA GLY A 54 -0.01 1.56 3.53
C GLY A 54 -0.05 2.35 2.21
N LEU A 55 -0.84 3.41 2.13
CA LEU A 55 -1.00 4.19 0.90
C LEU A 55 0.29 4.89 0.45
N GLU A 56 1.11 5.37 1.40
CA GLU A 56 2.39 6.00 1.07
C GLU A 56 3.42 4.97 0.55
N PHE A 57 3.39 3.74 1.06
CA PHE A 57 4.21 2.64 0.51
C PHE A 57 3.79 2.32 -0.93
N ALA A 58 2.50 2.17 -1.19
CA ALA A 58 1.99 1.91 -2.53
C ALA A 58 2.33 3.03 -3.51
N LYS A 59 2.17 4.29 -3.10
CA LYS A 59 2.55 5.45 -3.89
C LYS A 59 4.05 5.46 -4.20
N GLN A 60 4.89 5.13 -3.21
CA GLN A 60 6.34 5.06 -3.39
C GLN A 60 6.75 3.89 -4.29
N THR A 61 6.03 2.75 -4.25
CA THR A 61 6.26 1.61 -5.15
C THR A 61 6.15 2.05 -6.61
N PHE A 62 5.04 2.67 -6.98
CA PHE A 62 4.86 3.16 -8.35
C PHE A 62 5.86 4.25 -8.74
N LYS A 63 6.20 5.14 -7.80
CA LYS A 63 7.19 6.20 -8.05
C LYS A 63 8.60 5.67 -8.29
N LEU A 64 8.99 4.56 -7.65
CA LEU A 64 10.30 3.93 -7.87
C LEU A 64 10.39 3.21 -9.21
N ILE A 65 9.27 2.69 -9.72
CA ILE A 65 9.21 2.03 -11.03
C ILE A 65 9.21 3.06 -12.15
N ASP A 66 8.35 4.08 -12.04
CA ASP A 66 8.25 5.15 -13.04
C ASP A 66 7.74 6.45 -12.40
N THR A 67 8.58 7.48 -12.41
CA THR A 67 8.25 8.81 -11.86
C THR A 67 7.08 9.49 -12.57
N LYS A 68 6.73 9.05 -13.79
CA LYS A 68 5.61 9.57 -14.59
C LYS A 68 4.26 9.00 -14.15
N ILE A 69 4.24 7.94 -13.33
CA ILE A 69 3.00 7.39 -12.79
C ILE A 69 2.36 8.39 -11.84
N LYS A 70 1.10 8.75 -12.11
CA LYS A 70 0.30 9.62 -11.25
C LYS A 70 -0.55 8.79 -10.32
N PHE A 71 -0.24 8.81 -9.03
CA PHE A 71 -1.01 8.16 -7.96
C PHE A 71 -1.84 9.22 -7.23
N THR A 72 -3.16 9.18 -7.40
CA THR A 72 -4.10 10.18 -6.84
C THR A 72 -4.95 9.54 -5.77
N LEU A 73 -4.76 9.94 -4.52
CA LEU A 73 -5.53 9.47 -3.37
C LEU A 73 -6.98 10.00 -3.42
N LYS A 74 -7.92 9.13 -3.07
CA LYS A 74 -9.35 9.43 -2.85
C LYS A 74 -9.77 9.20 -1.40
N LYS A 75 -9.00 8.40 -0.66
CA LYS A 75 -9.13 8.19 0.79
C LYS A 75 -7.83 8.54 1.48
N LYS A 76 -7.90 8.96 2.74
CA LYS A 76 -6.72 9.27 3.57
C LYS A 76 -6.25 8.03 4.32
N GLU A 77 -4.98 7.99 4.64
CA GLU A 77 -4.40 7.00 5.56
C GLU A 77 -5.22 6.96 6.86
N GLY A 78 -5.53 5.77 7.37
CA GLY A 78 -6.31 5.58 8.59
C GLY A 78 -7.82 5.75 8.43
N SER A 79 -8.35 6.09 7.24
CA SER A 79 -9.80 6.21 7.07
C SER A 79 -10.50 4.85 6.99
N ALA A 80 -11.73 4.81 7.51
CA ALA A 80 -12.61 3.67 7.31
C ALA A 80 -13.16 3.66 5.86
N VAL A 81 -13.15 2.49 5.25
CA VAL A 81 -13.69 2.24 3.91
C VAL A 81 -14.71 1.12 3.93
N LYS A 82 -15.65 1.14 2.99
CA LYS A 82 -16.63 0.08 2.72
C LYS A 82 -16.22 -0.68 1.46
N LYS A 83 -16.81 -1.85 1.25
CA LYS A 83 -16.67 -2.59 -0.02
C LYS A 83 -17.06 -1.66 -1.19
N ASN A 84 -16.27 -1.70 -2.26
CA ASN A 84 -16.39 -0.90 -3.48
C ASN A 84 -16.03 0.60 -3.33
N ASP A 85 -15.56 1.06 -2.17
CA ASP A 85 -15.03 2.42 -2.04
C ASP A 85 -13.80 2.61 -2.92
N LEU A 86 -13.75 3.71 -3.67
CA LEU A 86 -12.58 4.11 -4.44
C LEU A 86 -11.51 4.68 -3.49
N ILE A 87 -10.37 4.01 -3.40
CA ILE A 87 -9.24 4.38 -2.53
C ILE A 87 -8.28 5.33 -3.24
N ALA A 88 -7.89 4.99 -4.47
CA ALA A 88 -6.99 5.80 -5.29
C ALA A 88 -7.23 5.54 -6.78
N THR A 89 -6.70 6.44 -7.61
CA THR A 89 -6.57 6.23 -9.06
C THR A 89 -5.11 6.30 -9.46
N ILE A 90 -4.68 5.40 -10.33
CA ILE A 90 -3.31 5.28 -10.80
C ILE A 90 -3.32 5.43 -12.32
N LYS A 91 -2.54 6.39 -12.85
CA LYS A 91 -2.44 6.64 -14.29
C LYS A 91 -0.98 6.54 -14.73
N GLY A 92 -0.69 5.69 -15.69
CA GLY A 92 0.66 5.47 -16.21
C GLY A 92 0.67 4.44 -17.32
N LYS A 93 1.86 4.00 -17.74
CA LYS A 93 2.00 2.88 -18.67
C LYS A 93 1.48 1.61 -18.02
N ALA A 94 0.68 0.82 -18.75
CA ALA A 94 0.09 -0.42 -18.24
C ALA A 94 1.15 -1.37 -17.67
N GLU A 95 2.23 -1.59 -18.39
CA GLU A 95 3.37 -2.41 -18.00
C GLU A 95 3.93 -1.98 -16.62
N ASN A 96 4.26 -0.69 -16.45
CA ASN A 96 4.84 -0.19 -15.21
C ASN A 96 3.87 -0.28 -14.01
N ILE A 97 2.56 -0.19 -14.27
CA ILE A 97 1.54 -0.39 -13.23
C ILE A 97 1.49 -1.86 -12.82
N LEU A 98 1.53 -2.80 -13.76
CA LEU A 98 1.54 -4.24 -13.47
C LEU A 98 2.77 -4.64 -12.68
N ILE A 99 3.96 -4.16 -13.05
CA ILE A 99 5.22 -4.41 -12.30
C ILE A 99 5.09 -4.06 -10.82
N GLY A 100 4.43 -2.93 -10.49
CA GLY A 100 4.31 -2.47 -9.10
C GLY A 100 3.09 -2.98 -8.35
N GLU A 101 2.14 -3.59 -9.05
CA GLU A 101 0.84 -3.94 -8.49
C GLU A 101 0.95 -4.83 -7.25
N ARG A 102 1.68 -5.93 -7.35
CA ARG A 102 1.81 -6.92 -6.27
C ARG A 102 2.39 -6.31 -5.01
N VAL A 103 3.54 -5.64 -5.13
CA VAL A 103 4.21 -5.01 -3.99
C VAL A 103 3.32 -3.92 -3.36
N ALA A 104 2.69 -3.08 -4.18
CA ALA A 104 1.78 -2.03 -3.70
C ALA A 104 0.57 -2.62 -2.95
N LEU A 105 -0.07 -3.67 -3.51
CA LEU A 105 -1.20 -4.34 -2.89
C LEU A 105 -0.82 -5.08 -1.61
N ASN A 106 0.36 -5.69 -1.56
CA ASN A 106 0.87 -6.37 -0.35
C ASN A 106 1.01 -5.39 0.80
N PHE A 107 1.63 -4.22 0.59
CA PHE A 107 1.73 -3.19 1.63
C PHE A 107 0.35 -2.71 2.10
N ILE A 108 -0.55 -2.39 1.17
CA ILE A 108 -1.90 -1.92 1.51
C ILE A 108 -2.66 -3.00 2.30
N SER A 109 -2.66 -4.24 1.83
CA SER A 109 -3.41 -5.33 2.44
C SER A 109 -2.91 -5.66 3.84
N HIS A 110 -1.59 -5.77 4.00
CA HIS A 110 -0.97 -6.10 5.29
C HIS A 110 -1.21 -5.00 6.33
N ILE A 111 -0.90 -3.74 6.00
CA ILE A 111 -1.04 -2.62 6.92
C ILE A 111 -2.52 -2.34 7.23
N SER A 112 -3.41 -2.42 6.22
CA SER A 112 -4.86 -2.27 6.43
C SER A 112 -5.43 -3.39 7.29
N GLY A 113 -4.93 -4.62 7.16
CA GLY A 113 -5.32 -5.75 7.99
C GLY A 113 -5.01 -5.49 9.47
N ILE A 114 -3.78 -5.06 9.77
CA ILE A 114 -3.35 -4.70 11.13
C ILE A 114 -4.17 -3.53 11.66
N ALA A 115 -4.32 -2.45 10.88
CA ALA A 115 -5.10 -1.28 11.27
C ALA A 115 -6.57 -1.62 11.56
N THR A 116 -7.17 -2.48 10.73
CA THR A 116 -8.55 -2.92 10.90
C THR A 116 -8.73 -3.73 12.17
N LYS A 117 -7.81 -4.68 12.43
CA LYS A 117 -7.86 -5.52 13.65
C LYS A 117 -7.65 -4.67 14.90
N THR A 118 -6.67 -3.78 14.88
CA THR A 118 -6.40 -2.85 15.98
C THR A 118 -7.63 -1.97 16.27
N ASN A 119 -8.25 -1.41 15.23
CA ASN A 119 -9.43 -0.58 15.38
C ASN A 119 -10.63 -1.36 15.99
N LYS A 120 -10.76 -2.66 15.69
CA LYS A 120 -11.77 -3.51 16.35
C LYS A 120 -11.52 -3.59 17.86
N PHE A 121 -10.28 -3.85 18.28
CA PHE A 121 -9.92 -3.90 19.69
C PHE A 121 -10.14 -2.56 20.39
N VAL A 122 -9.71 -1.46 19.78
CA VAL A 122 -9.89 -0.11 20.32
C VAL A 122 -11.36 0.22 20.56
N LYS A 123 -12.28 -0.31 19.73
CA LYS A 123 -13.73 -0.12 19.90
C LYS A 123 -14.35 -1.00 20.96
N LEU A 124 -13.73 -2.11 21.31
CA LEU A 124 -14.21 -3.03 22.35
C LEU A 124 -13.82 -2.60 23.77
N VAL A 125 -12.71 -1.85 23.90
CA VAL A 125 -12.26 -1.39 25.21
C VAL A 125 -12.99 -0.12 25.62
N ASN A 126 -13.25 0.03 26.93
CA ASN A 126 -13.82 1.25 27.49
C ASN A 126 -12.79 2.39 27.56
N LYS A 127 -13.22 3.59 27.93
CA LYS A 127 -12.37 4.80 27.96
C LYS A 127 -11.20 4.71 28.94
N ASN A 128 -11.25 3.80 29.90
CA ASN A 128 -10.22 3.63 30.94
C ASN A 128 -9.09 2.66 30.52
N CYS A 129 -9.23 1.99 29.36
CA CYS A 129 -8.25 1.06 28.83
C CYS A 129 -7.62 1.60 27.54
N LYS A 130 -6.30 1.41 27.40
CA LYS A 130 -5.55 1.79 26.20
C LYS A 130 -4.95 0.55 25.55
N ILE A 131 -5.13 0.42 24.24
CA ILE A 131 -4.44 -0.61 23.45
C ILE A 131 -3.04 -0.08 23.12
N CYS A 132 -2.02 -0.81 23.56
CA CYS A 132 -0.61 -0.45 23.33
C CYS A 132 0.07 -1.53 22.48
N CYS A 133 0.97 -1.11 21.61
CA CYS A 133 1.85 -1.99 20.86
C CYS A 133 2.89 -2.61 21.80
N THR A 134 3.11 -3.92 21.72
CA THR A 134 4.16 -4.63 22.48
C THR A 134 5.56 -4.43 21.92
N ARG A 135 5.70 -3.74 20.78
CA ARG A 135 6.95 -3.50 20.05
C ARG A 135 7.68 -4.78 19.60
N LYS A 136 6.99 -5.92 19.55
CA LYS A 136 7.52 -7.12 18.92
C LYS A 136 7.34 -6.98 17.41
N THR A 137 8.45 -7.07 16.70
CA THR A 137 8.49 -6.95 15.24
C THR A 137 8.90 -8.28 14.63
N ILE A 138 8.47 -8.52 13.41
CA ILE A 138 9.01 -9.62 12.61
C ILE A 138 10.40 -9.16 12.15
N PRO A 139 11.47 -9.95 12.37
CA PRO A 139 12.81 -9.61 11.87
C PRO A 139 12.78 -9.30 10.38
N THR A 140 13.47 -8.25 9.97
CA THR A 140 13.58 -7.77 8.58
C THR A 140 12.31 -7.16 7.95
N LEU A 141 11.19 -7.07 8.69
CA LEU A 141 9.97 -6.36 8.26
C LEU A 141 9.72 -5.09 9.04
#